data_49d317b6683f2c4eeac2e3db2db7f69a
#
_entry.id   49d317b6683f2c4eeac2e3db2db7f69a
#
_cell.length_a   1.000
_cell.length_b   1.000
_cell.length_c   1.000
_cell.angle_alpha   90.00
_cell.angle_beta   90.00
_cell.angle_gamma   90.00
#
_symmetry.space_group_name_H-M   'P 1'
#
loop_
_entity.id
_entity.type
_entity.pdbx_description
1 polymer ?
#
loop_
_entity_poly.entity_id
_entity_poly.type
_entity_poly.pdbx_seq_one_letter_code
_entity_poly.pdbx_strand_id
1 'polypeptide(L)'
;STAEIGVGEVRLRAGEDEALTASRRSGSHQCLVAVTVGGINIMDMTDRSINGALEWIDAISGDGPSPNGTKPEDVLTERDKTIASQILKEIDARLRFLLNIGLDYLTLSRTASTLSGGEAQRIRLATQIGSGLMGVLYVCDEPSIGLHPADDYRLIHTLKRLRDLGNTVIIVEHDEAIMRAADHIVDIGPGAGEHGGHIVATGPVQNIIDTPESITGQYLGGFRTIPVPETRREGNGKFITIKG
;
A
#
# COMPACT_ATOMS: atom_id res chain seq x y z
N SER A 1 38.10 -20.72 -19.41
CA SER A 1 36.86 -21.19 -20.03
C SER A 1 35.72 -20.32 -19.54
N THR A 2 35.48 -19.24 -20.25
CA THR A 2 34.41 -18.24 -19.97
C THR A 2 33.16 -18.72 -20.69
N ALA A 3 32.10 -19.01 -19.96
CA ALA A 3 30.78 -19.25 -20.51
C ALA A 3 30.13 -17.90 -20.82
N GLU A 4 30.00 -17.53 -22.06
CA GLU A 4 29.18 -16.44 -22.55
C GLU A 4 27.73 -16.85 -22.45
N ILE A 5 26.99 -16.22 -21.50
CA ILE A 5 25.53 -16.23 -21.49
C ILE A 5 25.10 -15.09 -22.43
N GLY A 6 24.61 -15.47 -23.61
CA GLY A 6 24.06 -14.54 -24.58
C GLY A 6 22.75 -13.90 -24.04
N VAL A 7 22.88 -12.77 -23.41
CA VAL A 7 21.79 -11.84 -23.15
C VAL A 7 21.71 -10.93 -24.38
N GLY A 8 20.51 -10.84 -24.99
CA GLY A 8 20.25 -9.97 -26.13
C GLY A 8 20.80 -8.57 -25.92
N GLU A 9 21.20 -7.94 -27.01
CA GLU A 9 21.99 -6.72 -27.12
C GLU A 9 21.54 -5.61 -26.15
N VAL A 10 22.17 -5.57 -24.96
CA VAL A 10 22.05 -4.45 -24.03
C VAL A 10 22.93 -3.34 -24.60
N ARG A 11 22.35 -2.35 -25.26
CA ARG A 11 23.07 -1.16 -25.72
C ARG A 11 23.55 -0.36 -24.53
N LEU A 12 24.80 -0.56 -24.14
CA LEU A 12 25.51 0.32 -23.23
C LEU A 12 25.81 1.63 -23.99
N ARG A 13 25.03 2.67 -23.81
CA ARG A 13 25.42 4.02 -24.17
C ARG A 13 26.25 4.57 -23.02
N ALA A 14 27.56 4.61 -23.18
CA ALA A 14 28.44 5.46 -22.40
C ALA A 14 28.10 6.92 -22.77
N GLY A 15 27.34 7.61 -21.90
CA GLY A 15 27.20 9.05 -21.94
C GLY A 15 28.45 9.65 -21.33
N GLU A 16 29.15 10.48 -22.13
CA GLU A 16 30.37 11.16 -21.73
C GLU A 16 30.07 12.27 -20.71
N ASP A 17 30.89 12.34 -19.67
CA ASP A 17 31.40 13.52 -18.97
C ASP A 17 30.65 14.23 -17.85
N GLU A 18 29.43 13.95 -17.41
CA GLU A 18 28.88 14.64 -16.22
C GLU A 18 28.66 13.77 -14.98
N ALA A 19 28.74 12.46 -15.09
CA ALA A 19 28.49 11.54 -13.96
C ALA A 19 29.72 11.23 -13.10
N LEU A 20 30.90 11.73 -13.44
CA LEU A 20 32.19 11.34 -12.81
C LEU A 20 32.51 12.07 -11.49
N THR A 21 31.75 13.07 -11.10
CA THR A 21 32.07 13.89 -9.91
C THR A 21 31.30 13.54 -8.63
N ALA A 22 30.27 12.71 -8.69
CA ALA A 22 29.41 12.45 -7.52
C ALA A 22 29.54 11.05 -6.88
N SER A 23 30.31 10.10 -7.41
CA SER A 23 30.33 8.74 -6.87
C SER A 23 31.72 8.17 -6.65
N ARG A 24 32.35 8.51 -5.54
CA ARG A 24 33.44 7.73 -4.93
C ARG A 24 32.94 6.74 -3.89
N ARG A 25 31.76 6.16 -4.04
CA ARG A 25 31.26 5.10 -3.15
C ARG A 25 30.79 3.90 -3.95
N SER A 26 31.64 2.84 -3.90
CA SER A 26 31.33 1.44 -4.25
C SER A 26 31.04 1.13 -5.72
N GLY A 27 31.94 0.38 -6.38
CA GLY A 27 31.87 -0.03 -7.80
C GLY A 27 30.67 -0.91 -8.18
N SER A 28 29.82 -1.33 -7.25
CA SER A 28 28.58 -2.07 -7.52
C SER A 28 27.41 -1.16 -7.96
N HIS A 29 27.39 0.10 -7.55
CA HIS A 29 26.30 1.03 -7.90
C HIS A 29 26.43 1.57 -9.33
N GLN A 30 27.67 1.72 -9.85
CA GLN A 30 27.88 2.23 -11.21
C GLN A 30 27.39 1.28 -12.31
N CYS A 31 27.46 -0.04 -12.09
CA CYS A 31 26.94 -1.02 -13.06
C CYS A 31 25.41 -1.02 -13.14
N LEU A 32 24.71 -0.78 -12.04
CA LEU A 32 23.25 -0.79 -12.00
C LEU A 32 22.60 0.39 -12.74
N VAL A 33 23.28 1.54 -12.77
CA VAL A 33 22.79 2.76 -13.46
C VAL A 33 22.97 2.66 -14.98
N ALA A 34 23.88 1.80 -15.47
CA ALA A 34 24.14 1.62 -16.89
C ALA A 34 23.08 0.76 -17.60
N VAL A 35 22.31 -0.06 -16.86
CA VAL A 35 21.26 -0.90 -17.44
C VAL A 35 19.95 -0.13 -17.46
N THR A 36 19.34 -0.02 -18.63
CA THR A 36 18.06 0.66 -18.81
C THR A 36 17.03 -0.24 -19.48
N VAL A 37 15.77 -0.10 -19.10
CA VAL A 37 14.62 -0.70 -19.76
C VAL A 37 13.68 0.43 -20.18
N GLY A 38 13.41 0.55 -21.48
CA GLY A 38 12.64 1.68 -22.00
C GLY A 38 13.29 3.06 -21.73
N GLY A 39 14.63 3.10 -21.66
CA GLY A 39 15.39 4.32 -21.39
C GLY A 39 15.44 4.73 -19.92
N ILE A 40 14.89 3.94 -19.01
CA ILE A 40 14.83 4.22 -17.56
C ILE A 40 15.70 3.21 -16.82
N ASN A 41 16.60 3.67 -15.95
CA ASN A 41 17.40 2.83 -15.08
C ASN A 41 16.66 2.52 -13.78
N ILE A 42 17.18 1.61 -12.97
CA ILE A 42 16.54 1.17 -11.74
C ILE A 42 16.37 2.30 -10.71
N MET A 43 17.30 3.25 -10.64
CA MET A 43 17.22 4.37 -9.70
C MET A 43 16.09 5.30 -10.10
N ASP A 44 16.04 5.71 -11.37
CA ASP A 44 14.97 6.57 -11.89
C ASP A 44 13.59 5.91 -11.76
N MET A 45 13.53 4.57 -11.90
CA MET A 45 12.30 3.82 -11.71
C MET A 45 11.86 3.82 -10.23
N THR A 46 12.78 3.57 -9.31
CA THR A 46 12.46 3.50 -7.88
C THR A 46 12.17 4.88 -7.27
N ASP A 47 12.63 5.96 -7.88
CA ASP A 47 12.32 7.34 -7.46
C ASP A 47 10.93 7.82 -7.92
N ARG A 48 10.27 7.06 -8.80
CA ARG A 48 8.87 7.34 -9.16
C ARG A 48 7.93 6.97 -8.02
N SER A 49 6.80 7.66 -7.96
CA SER A 49 5.69 7.21 -7.10
C SER A 49 5.19 5.82 -7.53
N ILE A 50 4.54 5.11 -6.63
CA ILE A 50 3.91 3.80 -6.92
C ILE A 50 3.02 3.89 -8.17
N ASN A 51 2.25 4.98 -8.31
CA ASN A 51 1.43 5.22 -9.49
C ASN A 51 2.29 5.37 -10.75
N GLY A 52 3.34 6.20 -10.72
CA GLY A 52 4.25 6.38 -11.85
C GLY A 52 5.06 5.12 -12.20
N ALA A 53 5.33 4.26 -11.21
CA ALA A 53 5.94 2.95 -11.45
C ALA A 53 4.97 1.99 -12.15
N LEU A 54 3.68 2.00 -11.78
CA LEU A 54 2.63 1.23 -12.46
C LEU A 54 2.45 1.67 -13.91
N GLU A 55 2.35 2.96 -14.17
CA GLU A 55 2.25 3.50 -15.52
C GLU A 55 3.42 3.04 -16.40
N TRP A 56 4.61 2.96 -15.83
CA TRP A 56 5.78 2.44 -16.55
C TRP A 56 5.68 0.92 -16.79
N ILE A 57 5.24 0.12 -15.81
CA ILE A 57 5.02 -1.33 -15.96
C ILE A 57 3.97 -1.60 -17.05
N ASP A 58 2.82 -0.90 -17.00
CA ASP A 58 1.76 -1.03 -18.01
C ASP A 58 2.30 -0.70 -19.41
N ALA A 59 3.13 0.33 -19.53
CA ALA A 59 3.73 0.74 -20.79
C ALA A 59 4.72 -0.29 -21.35
N ILE A 60 5.58 -0.90 -20.54
CA ILE A 60 6.53 -1.92 -21.01
C ILE A 60 5.87 -3.28 -21.27
N SER A 61 4.74 -3.57 -20.60
CA SER A 61 3.93 -4.76 -20.83
C SER A 61 3.10 -4.67 -22.11
N GLY A 62 2.87 -3.46 -22.63
CA GLY A 62 2.07 -3.20 -23.83
C GLY A 62 0.61 -2.88 -23.54
N ASP A 63 0.23 -2.77 -22.26
CA ASP A 63 -1.14 -2.51 -21.80
C ASP A 63 -1.44 -1.01 -21.61
N GLY A 64 -0.42 -0.14 -21.74
CA GLY A 64 -0.53 1.30 -21.49
C GLY A 64 0.09 2.18 -22.58
N PRO A 65 -0.09 3.51 -22.48
CA PRO A 65 0.57 4.47 -23.37
C PRO A 65 2.07 4.40 -23.17
N SER A 66 2.81 4.38 -24.29
CA SER A 66 4.26 4.25 -24.30
C SER A 66 4.95 5.39 -23.53
N PRO A 67 5.91 5.08 -22.65
CA PRO A 67 6.71 6.11 -21.99
C PRO A 67 7.53 6.84 -23.06
N ASN A 68 7.50 8.17 -23.01
CA ASN A 68 8.29 9.04 -23.90
C ASN A 68 8.00 8.92 -25.41
N GLY A 69 6.81 8.43 -25.82
CA GLY A 69 6.46 8.33 -27.25
C GLY A 69 7.21 7.22 -28.00
N THR A 70 7.97 6.36 -27.31
CA THR A 70 8.58 5.15 -27.87
C THR A 70 7.47 4.12 -28.06
N LYS A 71 7.38 3.46 -29.19
CA LYS A 71 6.38 2.40 -29.38
C LYS A 71 6.65 1.25 -28.39
N PRO A 72 5.62 0.62 -27.80
CA PRO A 72 5.78 -0.51 -26.89
C PRO A 72 6.61 -1.65 -27.49
N GLU A 73 6.57 -1.81 -28.81
CA GLU A 73 7.31 -2.80 -29.58
C GLU A 73 8.83 -2.57 -29.56
N ASP A 74 9.26 -1.31 -29.28
CA ASP A 74 10.68 -0.93 -29.27
C ASP A 74 11.32 -1.06 -27.88
N VAL A 75 10.55 -1.36 -26.83
CA VAL A 75 11.06 -1.42 -25.45
C VAL A 75 11.51 -2.82 -25.09
N LEU A 76 10.69 -3.83 -25.38
CA LEU A 76 10.98 -5.25 -25.13
C LEU A 76 10.66 -6.07 -26.40
N THR A 77 11.58 -6.92 -26.80
CA THR A 77 11.31 -7.90 -27.86
C THR A 77 10.28 -8.93 -27.38
N GLU A 78 9.63 -9.66 -28.29
CA GLU A 78 8.68 -10.73 -27.93
C GLU A 78 9.33 -11.82 -27.06
N ARG A 79 10.61 -12.08 -27.27
CA ARG A 79 11.40 -12.98 -26.42
C ARG A 79 11.55 -12.41 -25.01
N ASP A 80 11.90 -11.13 -24.88
CA ASP A 80 12.09 -10.47 -23.59
C ASP A 80 10.77 -10.39 -22.82
N LYS A 81 9.65 -10.11 -23.50
CA LYS A 81 8.30 -10.16 -22.92
C LYS A 81 7.97 -11.54 -22.38
N THR A 82 8.31 -12.59 -23.10
CA THR A 82 8.08 -13.97 -22.66
C THR A 82 8.88 -14.28 -21.39
N ILE A 83 10.15 -13.88 -21.35
CA ILE A 83 11.03 -14.07 -20.19
C ILE A 83 10.56 -13.26 -19.00
N ALA A 84 10.20 -11.99 -19.21
CA ALA A 84 9.83 -11.05 -18.15
C ALA A 84 8.39 -11.23 -17.66
N SER A 85 7.53 -11.91 -18.40
CA SER A 85 6.07 -11.95 -18.17
C SER A 85 5.69 -12.31 -16.73
N GLN A 86 6.33 -13.32 -16.16
CA GLN A 86 6.03 -13.75 -14.78
C GLN A 86 6.51 -12.71 -13.76
N ILE A 87 7.68 -12.13 -13.98
CA ILE A 87 8.25 -11.11 -13.09
C ILE A 87 7.40 -9.83 -13.15
N LEU A 88 7.02 -9.39 -14.36
CA LEU A 88 6.17 -8.21 -14.54
C LEU A 88 4.81 -8.38 -13.88
N LYS A 89 4.18 -9.56 -14.00
CA LYS A 89 2.91 -9.87 -13.32
C LYS A 89 3.02 -9.77 -11.79
N GLU A 90 4.11 -10.29 -11.21
CA GLU A 90 4.31 -10.19 -9.77
C GLU A 90 4.55 -8.76 -9.31
N ILE A 91 5.36 -7.98 -10.04
CA ILE A 91 5.63 -6.58 -9.74
C ILE A 91 4.31 -5.78 -9.85
N ASP A 92 3.58 -5.95 -10.95
CA ASP A 92 2.29 -5.29 -11.18
C ASP A 92 1.31 -5.59 -10.04
N ALA A 93 1.14 -6.85 -9.66
CA ALA A 93 0.23 -7.23 -8.58
C ALA A 93 0.58 -6.57 -7.24
N ARG A 94 1.88 -6.48 -6.91
CA ARG A 94 2.37 -5.84 -5.68
C ARG A 94 2.21 -4.33 -5.70
N LEU A 95 2.51 -3.67 -6.83
CA LEU A 95 2.34 -2.24 -6.98
C LEU A 95 0.86 -1.83 -6.96
N ARG A 96 -0.02 -2.55 -7.69
CA ARG A 96 -1.47 -2.32 -7.64
C ARG A 96 -2.02 -2.52 -6.25
N PHE A 97 -1.48 -3.48 -5.51
CA PHE A 97 -1.87 -3.65 -4.12
C PHE A 97 -1.48 -2.43 -3.26
N LEU A 98 -0.23 -1.93 -3.37
CA LEU A 98 0.21 -0.71 -2.67
C LEU A 98 -0.66 0.50 -3.03
N LEU A 99 -1.05 0.63 -4.30
CA LEU A 99 -1.99 1.66 -4.76
C LEU A 99 -3.36 1.49 -4.08
N ASN A 100 -3.89 0.26 -4.01
CA ASN A 100 -5.21 -0.03 -3.44
C ASN A 100 -5.30 0.21 -1.93
N ILE A 101 -4.19 0.20 -1.22
CA ILE A 101 -4.14 0.52 0.22
C ILE A 101 -3.74 1.98 0.50
N GLY A 102 -3.81 2.85 -0.52
CA GLY A 102 -3.57 4.28 -0.37
C GLY A 102 -2.10 4.67 -0.17
N LEU A 103 -1.16 3.92 -0.77
CA LEU A 103 0.28 4.22 -0.75
C LEU A 103 0.81 4.66 -2.13
N ASP A 104 -0.07 5.16 -2.99
CA ASP A 104 0.21 5.59 -4.36
C ASP A 104 1.26 6.70 -4.47
N TYR A 105 1.35 7.55 -3.44
CA TYR A 105 2.28 8.68 -3.34
C TYR A 105 3.70 8.28 -2.92
N LEU A 106 3.90 7.10 -2.35
CA LEU A 106 5.23 6.64 -1.91
C LEU A 106 6.12 6.31 -3.11
N THR A 107 7.43 6.42 -2.90
CA THR A 107 8.45 5.95 -3.83
C THR A 107 9.13 4.69 -3.29
N LEU A 108 9.58 3.80 -4.18
CA LEU A 108 10.29 2.58 -3.78
C LEU A 108 11.68 2.87 -3.19
N SER A 109 12.27 4.02 -3.54
CA SER A 109 13.55 4.51 -2.99
C SER A 109 13.43 5.02 -1.56
N ARG A 110 12.20 5.23 -1.05
CA ARG A 110 11.98 5.79 0.28
C ARG A 110 12.52 4.88 1.38
N THR A 111 13.34 5.44 2.24
CA THR A 111 13.96 4.71 3.35
C THR A 111 12.92 4.27 4.38
N ALA A 112 12.94 3.01 4.81
CA ALA A 112 11.97 2.45 5.75
C ALA A 112 11.88 3.22 7.09
N SER A 113 12.98 3.82 7.55
CA SER A 113 13.02 4.64 8.76
C SER A 113 12.24 5.95 8.66
N THR A 114 11.84 6.38 7.46
CA THR A 114 11.06 7.61 7.24
C THR A 114 9.57 7.33 7.08
N LEU A 115 9.16 6.06 7.12
CA LEU A 115 7.77 5.66 7.04
C LEU A 115 7.06 5.92 8.36
N SER A 116 5.81 6.37 8.30
CA SER A 116 4.92 6.37 9.45
C SER A 116 4.55 4.93 9.86
N GLY A 117 4.05 4.75 11.10
CA GLY A 117 3.61 3.44 11.57
C GLY A 117 2.57 2.79 10.66
N GLY A 118 1.57 3.56 10.23
CA GLY A 118 0.53 3.08 9.32
C GLY A 118 1.06 2.73 7.92
N GLU A 119 1.98 3.53 7.35
CA GLU A 119 2.62 3.22 6.06
C GLU A 119 3.40 1.90 6.15
N ALA A 120 4.22 1.74 7.20
CA ALA A 120 5.01 0.53 7.40
C ALA A 120 4.14 -0.73 7.57
N GLN A 121 3.01 -0.60 8.28
CA GLN A 121 2.07 -1.70 8.47
C GLN A 121 1.38 -2.08 7.15
N ARG A 122 0.92 -1.12 6.37
CA ARG A 122 0.33 -1.36 5.05
C ARG A 122 1.32 -2.00 4.07
N ILE A 123 2.59 -1.58 4.09
CA ILE A 123 3.64 -2.23 3.29
C ILE A 123 3.84 -3.69 3.70
N ARG A 124 3.83 -3.99 5.00
CA ARG A 124 3.89 -5.39 5.49
C ARG A 124 2.70 -6.20 5.00
N LEU A 125 1.50 -5.63 5.05
CA LEU A 125 0.30 -6.27 4.52
C LEU A 125 0.45 -6.55 3.02
N ALA A 126 0.99 -5.61 2.24
CA ALA A 126 1.27 -5.76 0.81
C ALA A 126 2.21 -6.93 0.50
N THR A 127 3.27 -7.10 1.29
CA THR A 127 4.22 -8.20 1.07
C THR A 127 3.61 -9.56 1.35
N GLN A 128 2.66 -9.65 2.26
CA GLN A 128 1.96 -10.90 2.60
C GLN A 128 0.97 -11.32 1.52
N ILE A 129 0.25 -10.36 0.93
CA ILE A 129 -0.79 -10.63 -0.08
C ILE A 129 -0.19 -11.02 -1.42
N GLY A 130 0.93 -10.40 -1.81
CA GLY A 130 1.64 -10.75 -3.05
C GLY A 130 2.12 -12.21 -3.13
N SER A 131 2.09 -12.94 -2.01
CA SER A 131 2.47 -14.36 -1.96
C SER A 131 1.41 -15.32 -2.48
N GLY A 132 0.16 -14.88 -2.67
CA GLY A 132 -0.95 -15.74 -3.10
C GLY A 132 -1.27 -16.89 -2.15
N LEU A 133 -0.82 -16.81 -0.89
CA LEU A 133 -1.03 -17.85 0.11
C LEU A 133 -2.53 -17.97 0.45
N MET A 134 -3.02 -19.20 0.54
CA MET A 134 -4.38 -19.56 0.98
C MET A 134 -4.32 -20.27 2.32
N GLY A 135 -5.40 -20.15 3.12
CA GLY A 135 -5.48 -20.79 4.44
C GLY A 135 -4.59 -20.12 5.50
N VAL A 136 -4.22 -18.87 5.31
CA VAL A 136 -3.37 -18.10 6.24
C VAL A 136 -4.25 -17.28 7.18
N LEU A 137 -3.81 -17.10 8.42
CA LEU A 137 -4.37 -16.15 9.37
C LEU A 137 -3.60 -14.83 9.29
N TYR A 138 -4.29 -13.78 8.90
CA TYR A 138 -3.81 -12.40 8.93
C TYR A 138 -4.33 -11.70 10.17
N VAL A 139 -3.43 -11.06 10.92
CA VAL A 139 -3.80 -10.23 12.08
C VAL A 139 -3.28 -8.82 11.83
N CYS A 140 -4.20 -7.86 11.78
CA CYS A 140 -3.91 -6.46 11.53
C CYS A 140 -4.42 -5.61 12.70
N ASP A 141 -3.56 -4.73 13.18
CA ASP A 141 -3.88 -3.80 14.26
C ASP A 141 -3.99 -2.39 13.68
N GLU A 142 -5.19 -1.79 13.76
CA GLU A 142 -5.52 -0.46 13.25
C GLU A 142 -5.00 -0.15 11.82
N PRO A 143 -5.30 -0.98 10.81
CA PRO A 143 -4.76 -0.77 9.46
C PRO A 143 -5.29 0.50 8.78
N SER A 144 -6.38 1.10 9.27
CA SER A 144 -6.94 2.37 8.79
C SER A 144 -6.18 3.59 9.29
N ILE A 145 -5.28 3.44 10.27
CA ILE A 145 -4.62 4.59 10.90
C ILE A 145 -3.90 5.47 9.87
N GLY A 146 -4.25 6.76 9.88
CA GLY A 146 -3.68 7.75 8.96
C GLY A 146 -4.19 7.67 7.53
N LEU A 147 -5.23 6.88 7.24
CA LEU A 147 -5.96 6.94 5.98
C LEU A 147 -6.96 8.10 5.97
N HIS A 148 -7.23 8.60 4.78
CA HIS A 148 -8.38 9.47 4.57
C HIS A 148 -9.63 8.60 4.45
N PRO A 149 -10.81 9.02 4.95
CA PRO A 149 -12.05 8.23 4.85
C PRO A 149 -12.41 7.75 3.43
N ALA A 150 -11.98 8.47 2.40
CA ALA A 150 -12.14 8.04 1.01
C ALA A 150 -11.30 6.81 0.65
N ASP A 151 -10.22 6.53 1.39
CA ASP A 151 -9.32 5.41 1.14
C ASP A 151 -9.69 4.17 1.97
N ASP A 152 -10.48 4.32 3.04
CA ASP A 152 -10.98 3.22 3.86
C ASP A 152 -11.74 2.18 3.01
N TYR A 153 -12.49 2.66 2.02
CA TYR A 153 -13.20 1.79 1.08
C TYR A 153 -12.25 0.87 0.30
N ARG A 154 -11.10 1.37 -0.14
CA ARG A 154 -10.08 0.59 -0.86
C ARG A 154 -9.45 -0.46 0.06
N LEU A 155 -9.15 -0.07 1.31
CA LEU A 155 -8.65 -0.98 2.33
C LEU A 155 -9.67 -2.10 2.60
N ILE A 156 -10.93 -1.77 2.86
CA ILE A 156 -12.02 -2.73 3.09
C ILE A 156 -12.13 -3.72 1.91
N HIS A 157 -12.12 -3.23 0.67
CA HIS A 157 -12.19 -4.08 -0.51
C HIS A 157 -11.01 -5.06 -0.56
N THR A 158 -9.83 -4.57 -0.24
CA THR A 158 -8.62 -5.38 -0.24
C THR A 158 -8.64 -6.47 0.83
N LEU A 159 -9.08 -6.14 2.05
CA LEU A 159 -9.23 -7.09 3.15
C LEU A 159 -10.29 -8.16 2.84
N LYS A 160 -11.42 -7.77 2.24
CA LYS A 160 -12.44 -8.72 1.76
C LYS A 160 -11.90 -9.65 0.69
N ARG A 161 -11.12 -9.12 -0.26
CA ARG A 161 -10.47 -9.95 -1.28
C ARG A 161 -9.51 -10.98 -0.68
N LEU A 162 -8.76 -10.60 0.37
CA LEU A 162 -7.91 -11.55 1.12
C LEU A 162 -8.73 -12.68 1.72
N ARG A 163 -9.84 -12.36 2.40
CA ARG A 163 -10.77 -13.32 2.95
C ARG A 163 -11.31 -14.25 1.87
N ASP A 164 -11.75 -13.70 0.74
CA ASP A 164 -12.37 -14.43 -0.37
C ASP A 164 -11.40 -15.41 -1.06
N LEU A 165 -10.08 -15.20 -0.90
CA LEU A 165 -9.04 -16.16 -1.29
C LEU A 165 -8.94 -17.37 -0.34
N GLY A 166 -9.82 -17.49 0.66
CA GLY A 166 -9.81 -18.60 1.62
C GLY A 166 -8.93 -18.37 2.84
N ASN A 167 -8.64 -17.12 3.17
CA ASN A 167 -7.89 -16.75 4.36
C ASN A 167 -8.81 -16.34 5.52
N THR A 168 -8.25 -16.34 6.73
CA THR A 168 -8.87 -15.74 7.90
C THR A 168 -8.21 -14.37 8.15
N VAL A 169 -9.02 -13.32 8.30
CA VAL A 169 -8.52 -11.97 8.55
C VAL A 169 -9.10 -11.46 9.85
N ILE A 170 -8.24 -11.22 10.84
CA ILE A 170 -8.59 -10.60 12.13
C ILE A 170 -8.07 -9.17 12.11
N ILE A 171 -8.95 -8.24 12.45
CA ILE A 171 -8.64 -6.81 12.45
C ILE A 171 -9.03 -6.22 13.80
N VAL A 172 -8.11 -5.53 14.44
CA VAL A 172 -8.41 -4.66 15.58
C VAL A 172 -8.66 -3.28 15.01
N GLU A 173 -9.87 -2.73 15.23
CA GLU A 173 -10.27 -1.48 14.59
C GLU A 173 -11.25 -0.67 15.43
N HIS A 174 -11.27 0.63 15.14
CA HIS A 174 -12.16 1.61 15.75
C HIS A 174 -12.96 2.38 14.68
N ASP A 175 -12.66 2.16 13.39
CA ASP A 175 -13.37 2.80 12.30
C ASP A 175 -14.73 2.15 12.05
N GLU A 176 -15.78 2.99 11.97
CA GLU A 176 -17.15 2.53 11.79
C GLU A 176 -17.37 1.81 10.46
N ALA A 177 -16.74 2.27 9.36
CA ALA A 177 -16.93 1.67 8.04
C ALA A 177 -16.32 0.26 7.98
N ILE A 178 -15.16 0.07 8.62
CA ILE A 178 -14.50 -1.24 8.70
C ILE A 178 -15.31 -2.18 9.60
N MET A 179 -15.77 -1.72 10.76
CA MET A 179 -16.61 -2.52 11.64
C MET A 179 -17.90 -2.96 10.95
N ARG A 180 -18.58 -2.08 10.22
CA ARG A 180 -19.79 -2.42 9.45
C ARG A 180 -19.52 -3.37 8.28
N ALA A 181 -18.30 -3.40 7.77
CA ALA A 181 -17.90 -4.26 6.68
C ALA A 181 -17.47 -5.67 7.11
N ALA A 182 -17.27 -5.88 8.42
CA ALA A 182 -16.86 -7.16 9.00
C ALA A 182 -17.98 -8.20 8.92
N ASP A 183 -17.62 -9.47 8.72
CA ASP A 183 -18.55 -10.59 8.75
C ASP A 183 -18.95 -10.94 10.19
N HIS A 184 -18.00 -10.72 11.11
CA HIS A 184 -18.16 -11.04 12.53
C HIS A 184 -17.37 -10.04 13.38
N ILE A 185 -17.97 -9.56 14.44
CA ILE A 185 -17.36 -8.63 15.37
C ILE A 185 -17.27 -9.31 16.74
N VAL A 186 -16.18 -9.07 17.44
CA VAL A 186 -16.00 -9.41 18.85
C VAL A 186 -15.77 -8.10 19.59
N ASP A 187 -16.77 -7.64 20.34
CA ASP A 187 -16.69 -6.43 21.16
C ASP A 187 -16.11 -6.76 22.53
N ILE A 188 -14.98 -6.11 22.83
CA ILE A 188 -14.21 -6.37 24.05
C ILE A 188 -14.27 -5.11 24.93
N GLY A 189 -14.76 -5.24 26.15
CA GLY A 189 -14.87 -4.12 27.11
C GLY A 189 -15.67 -4.53 28.34
N PRO A 190 -16.23 -3.56 29.09
CA PRO A 190 -15.71 -2.22 29.27
C PRO A 190 -14.43 -2.22 30.11
N GLY A 191 -13.68 -1.12 30.02
CA GLY A 191 -12.44 -0.93 30.78
C GLY A 191 -11.20 -1.42 30.05
N ALA A 192 -10.04 -1.20 30.69
CA ALA A 192 -8.72 -1.54 30.14
C ALA A 192 -7.84 -2.16 31.24
N GLY A 193 -6.73 -2.81 30.83
CA GLY A 193 -5.78 -3.45 31.72
C GLY A 193 -6.36 -4.63 32.48
N GLU A 194 -6.01 -4.78 33.77
CA GLU A 194 -6.44 -5.89 34.62
C GLU A 194 -7.95 -6.00 34.83
N HIS A 195 -8.70 -4.90 34.62
CA HIS A 195 -10.16 -4.81 34.79
C HIS A 195 -10.94 -4.80 33.49
N GLY A 196 -10.26 -5.00 32.36
CA GLY A 196 -10.87 -5.00 31.02
C GLY A 196 -10.77 -6.37 30.35
N GLY A 197 -11.10 -6.40 29.04
CA GLY A 197 -10.89 -7.58 28.23
C GLY A 197 -11.98 -8.66 28.31
N HIS A 198 -13.19 -8.30 28.76
CA HIS A 198 -14.35 -9.19 28.71
C HIS A 198 -15.05 -9.07 27.37
N ILE A 199 -15.50 -10.19 26.80
CA ILE A 199 -16.37 -10.17 25.62
C ILE A 199 -17.74 -9.69 26.05
N VAL A 200 -18.16 -8.51 25.52
CA VAL A 200 -19.47 -7.90 25.79
C VAL A 200 -20.51 -8.41 24.81
N ALA A 201 -20.13 -8.46 23.54
CA ALA A 201 -20.99 -8.89 22.46
C ALA A 201 -20.18 -9.58 21.36
N THR A 202 -20.81 -10.48 20.61
CA THR A 202 -20.16 -11.14 19.47
C THR A 202 -21.20 -11.49 18.40
N GLY A 203 -20.80 -11.42 17.13
CA GLY A 203 -21.66 -11.74 15.99
C GLY A 203 -21.60 -10.71 14.86
N PRO A 204 -22.53 -10.78 13.93
CA PRO A 204 -22.73 -9.71 12.94
C PRO A 204 -22.97 -8.35 13.58
N VAL A 205 -22.77 -7.28 12.84
CA VAL A 205 -22.94 -5.90 13.34
C VAL A 205 -24.26 -5.68 14.06
N GLN A 206 -25.34 -6.31 13.61
CA GLN A 206 -26.66 -6.16 14.23
C GLN A 206 -26.68 -6.71 15.66
N ASN A 207 -26.02 -7.83 15.94
CA ASN A 207 -25.93 -8.38 17.28
C ASN A 207 -25.24 -7.42 18.25
N ILE A 208 -24.21 -6.70 17.76
CA ILE A 208 -23.48 -5.72 18.56
C ILE A 208 -24.39 -4.53 18.88
N ILE A 209 -25.16 -4.06 17.88
CA ILE A 209 -26.13 -2.96 18.04
C ILE A 209 -27.26 -3.33 19.03
N ASP A 210 -27.73 -4.56 18.95
CA ASP A 210 -28.84 -5.05 19.77
C ASP A 210 -28.44 -5.40 21.22
N THR A 211 -27.15 -5.35 21.54
CA THR A 211 -26.63 -5.60 22.89
C THR A 211 -26.53 -4.29 23.68
N PRO A 212 -27.39 -4.04 24.68
CA PRO A 212 -27.46 -2.76 25.40
C PRO A 212 -26.17 -2.42 26.15
N GLU A 213 -25.43 -3.41 26.60
CA GLU A 213 -24.15 -3.27 27.31
C GLU A 213 -22.99 -2.87 26.41
N SER A 214 -23.14 -3.06 25.10
CA SER A 214 -22.12 -2.71 24.12
C SER A 214 -22.10 -1.21 23.87
N ILE A 215 -21.04 -0.54 24.33
CA ILE A 215 -20.82 0.88 24.02
C ILE A 215 -20.61 1.05 22.51
N THR A 216 -19.87 0.17 21.89
CA THR A 216 -19.66 0.11 20.43
C THR A 216 -20.99 0.01 19.70
N GLY A 217 -21.88 -0.89 20.17
CA GLY A 217 -23.22 -1.07 19.62
C GLY A 217 -24.09 0.18 19.75
N GLN A 218 -24.02 0.88 20.88
CA GLN A 218 -24.76 2.13 21.09
C GLN A 218 -24.35 3.21 20.08
N TYR A 219 -23.04 3.33 19.76
CA TYR A 219 -22.56 4.28 18.73
C TYR A 219 -22.92 3.82 17.33
N LEU A 220 -22.71 2.55 16.99
CA LEU A 220 -23.06 2.00 15.67
C LEU A 220 -24.57 2.08 15.39
N GLY A 221 -25.40 1.91 16.40
CA GLY A 221 -26.86 2.04 16.30
C GLY A 221 -27.37 3.48 16.32
N GLY A 222 -26.49 4.47 16.54
CA GLY A 222 -26.88 5.88 16.65
C GLY A 222 -27.62 6.24 17.93
N PHE A 223 -27.74 5.32 18.92
CA PHE A 223 -28.35 5.57 20.22
C PHE A 223 -27.47 6.49 21.08
N ARG A 224 -26.19 6.51 20.79
CA ARG A 224 -25.20 7.39 21.43
C ARG A 224 -24.43 8.15 20.37
N THR A 225 -24.32 9.46 20.52
CA THR A 225 -23.58 10.34 19.60
C THR A 225 -22.77 11.35 20.40
N ILE A 226 -21.70 11.84 19.79
CA ILE A 226 -20.96 13.00 20.33
C ILE A 226 -21.61 14.24 19.73
N PRO A 227 -22.37 15.03 20.51
CA PRO A 227 -23.09 16.19 20.00
C PRO A 227 -22.10 17.26 19.54
N VAL A 228 -22.33 17.81 18.38
CA VAL A 228 -21.68 19.05 17.97
C VAL A 228 -22.36 20.21 18.68
N PRO A 229 -21.63 21.05 19.47
CA PRO A 229 -22.24 22.15 20.18
C PRO A 229 -22.83 23.17 19.19
N GLU A 230 -24.04 23.61 19.42
CA GLU A 230 -24.71 24.63 18.58
C GLU A 230 -23.96 25.96 18.61
N THR A 231 -23.38 26.30 19.75
CA THR A 231 -22.57 27.51 19.92
C THR A 231 -21.13 27.14 20.19
N ARG A 232 -20.21 27.74 19.45
CA ARG A 232 -18.79 27.59 19.67
C ARG A 232 -18.29 28.58 20.72
N ARG A 233 -17.24 28.20 21.45
CA ARG A 233 -16.56 29.11 22.39
C ARG A 233 -16.06 30.34 21.63
N GLU A 234 -16.20 31.51 22.26
CA GLU A 234 -15.57 32.72 21.74
C GLU A 234 -14.05 32.56 21.71
N GLY A 235 -13.43 33.04 20.65
CA GLY A 235 -11.98 33.01 20.52
C GLY A 235 -11.31 33.92 21.54
N ASN A 236 -10.14 33.52 22.03
CA ASN A 236 -9.35 34.32 22.97
C ASN A 236 -8.38 35.31 22.26
N GLY A 237 -8.58 35.54 20.98
CA GLY A 237 -7.71 36.39 20.15
C GLY A 237 -6.37 35.76 19.73
N LYS A 238 -6.10 34.51 20.10
CA LYS A 238 -4.91 33.77 19.66
C LYS A 238 -5.27 32.89 18.47
N PHE A 239 -4.46 32.97 17.42
CA PHE A 239 -4.68 32.26 16.18
C PHE A 239 -3.47 31.37 15.85
N ILE A 240 -3.74 30.22 15.26
CA ILE A 240 -2.76 29.40 14.55
C ILE A 240 -2.91 29.77 13.08
N THR A 241 -1.85 30.32 12.47
CA THR A 241 -1.84 30.66 11.05
C THR A 241 -1.08 29.58 10.29
N ILE A 242 -1.76 28.92 9.35
CA ILE A 242 -1.14 27.97 8.41
C ILE A 242 -0.92 28.75 7.11
N LYS A 243 0.34 28.84 6.67
CA LYS A 243 0.69 29.40 5.37
C LYS A 243 1.08 28.23 4.48
N GLY A 244 0.36 28.08 3.35
CA GLY A 244 0.67 27.10 2.30
C GLY A 244 1.78 27.60 1.37
#